data_ec8b73019fe524ebcbfa292e03769d83
#
_entry.id   ec8b73019fe524ebcbfa292e03769d83
#
_cell.length_a   1.000
_cell.length_b   1.000
_cell.length_c   1.000
_cell.angle_alpha   90.00
_cell.angle_beta   90.00
_cell.angle_gamma   90.00
#
_symmetry.space_group_name_H-M   'P 1'
#
loop_
_entity.id
_entity.type
_entity.pdbx_description
1 polymer ?
#
loop_
_entity_poly.entity_id
_entity_poly.type
_entity_poly.pdbx_seq_one_letter_code
_entity_poly.pdbx_strand_id
1 'polypeptide(L)'
;MHPSLRTLIQGCDLDAEGTRAAIDQLIQFPDDPVSAAILTAWTCKGETGDELAVAAAHLLPKSIPLPIGGDFIDTCGTGGDGMETFNISTATAIVVAGCGVRVVKHGNRAASSRSGSADVLATLGIRTDWPADLLPRQLEEVGVVFCLAPQFHPVLAGIGPLRRKLGFRSLFNALGPLMNPARSPRQVIGVGQAKWLDTLAGAASRLGKMKVTVIRGDDGLDEVTLSGPTAVKVVVGSTVRDMRITPADLGLQRVETSALAAGGPAESAQRIEALLRCQDESAEAIVAANTGLALWTAGKAETPRQGVDIARHALESGAALKVLERWRSWNPNPGPGEPR
;
A
#
# COMPACT_ATOMS: atom_id res chain seq x y z
N MET A 1 -28.53 5.41 -22.55
CA MET A 1 -27.96 4.89 -21.28
C MET A 1 -26.65 4.19 -21.59
N HIS A 2 -25.57 4.53 -20.86
CA HIS A 2 -24.26 3.91 -21.02
C HIS A 2 -24.36 2.37 -20.83
N PRO A 3 -23.76 1.53 -21.72
CA PRO A 3 -23.91 0.07 -21.65
C PRO A 3 -23.48 -0.52 -20.29
N SER A 4 -22.29 -0.11 -19.77
CA SER A 4 -21.81 -0.57 -18.48
C SER A 4 -22.73 -0.17 -17.32
N LEU A 5 -23.35 1.03 -17.36
CA LEU A 5 -24.32 1.44 -16.35
C LEU A 5 -25.56 0.54 -16.34
N ARG A 6 -26.04 0.15 -17.53
CA ARG A 6 -27.19 -0.78 -17.65
C ARG A 6 -26.89 -2.12 -16.99
N THR A 7 -25.70 -2.69 -17.24
CA THR A 7 -25.25 -3.95 -16.65
C THR A 7 -25.14 -3.86 -15.13
N LEU A 8 -24.49 -2.78 -14.63
CA LEU A 8 -24.29 -2.56 -13.19
C LEU A 8 -25.61 -2.36 -12.42
N ILE A 9 -26.61 -1.66 -13.01
CA ILE A 9 -27.94 -1.48 -12.39
C ILE A 9 -28.69 -2.82 -12.24
N GLN A 10 -28.43 -3.78 -13.15
CA GLN A 10 -28.98 -5.13 -13.05
C GLN A 10 -28.26 -6.01 -12.02
N GLY A 11 -27.25 -5.48 -11.32
CA GLY A 11 -26.43 -6.22 -10.35
C GLY A 11 -25.46 -7.21 -11.02
N CYS A 12 -25.24 -7.10 -12.34
CA CYS A 12 -24.37 -7.99 -13.09
C CYS A 12 -22.94 -7.46 -13.17
N ASP A 13 -21.97 -8.40 -13.24
CA ASP A 13 -20.56 -8.08 -13.40
C ASP A 13 -20.26 -7.55 -14.81
N LEU A 14 -19.32 -6.64 -14.89
CA LEU A 14 -18.81 -6.16 -16.15
C LEU A 14 -17.79 -7.15 -16.73
N ASP A 15 -17.92 -7.43 -18.01
CA ASP A 15 -16.84 -8.08 -18.75
C ASP A 15 -15.65 -7.13 -18.99
N ALA A 16 -14.62 -7.61 -19.65
CA ALA A 16 -13.41 -6.81 -19.88
C ALA A 16 -13.66 -5.55 -20.72
N GLU A 17 -14.57 -5.60 -21.69
CA GLU A 17 -14.92 -4.44 -22.54
C GLU A 17 -15.75 -3.44 -21.75
N GLY A 18 -16.80 -3.89 -21.07
CA GLY A 18 -17.64 -3.06 -20.22
C GLY A 18 -16.86 -2.38 -19.09
N THR A 19 -15.87 -3.09 -18.49
CA THR A 19 -14.99 -2.53 -17.47
C THR A 19 -14.14 -1.40 -18.05
N ARG A 20 -13.48 -1.61 -19.21
CA ARG A 20 -12.69 -0.55 -19.87
C ARG A 20 -13.55 0.64 -20.23
N ALA A 21 -14.72 0.42 -20.81
CA ALA A 21 -15.65 1.50 -21.18
C ALA A 21 -16.13 2.31 -19.95
N ALA A 22 -16.42 1.63 -18.84
CA ALA A 22 -16.77 2.30 -17.59
C ALA A 22 -15.61 3.15 -17.05
N ILE A 23 -14.37 2.64 -17.03
CA ILE A 23 -13.19 3.39 -16.62
C ILE A 23 -12.94 4.59 -17.53
N ASP A 24 -13.03 4.43 -18.84
CA ASP A 24 -12.85 5.54 -19.79
C ASP A 24 -13.92 6.63 -19.60
N GLN A 25 -15.18 6.27 -19.36
CA GLN A 25 -16.23 7.23 -19.00
C GLN A 25 -15.86 8.01 -17.74
N LEU A 26 -15.40 7.33 -16.69
CA LEU A 26 -15.03 7.95 -15.41
C LEU A 26 -13.84 8.92 -15.52
N ILE A 27 -12.85 8.64 -16.35
CA ILE A 27 -11.67 9.48 -16.50
C ILE A 27 -11.83 10.60 -17.53
N GLN A 28 -12.60 10.38 -18.60
CA GLN A 28 -12.80 11.38 -19.66
C GLN A 28 -13.93 12.36 -19.33
N PHE A 29 -14.96 11.90 -18.62
CA PHE A 29 -16.15 12.69 -18.30
C PHE A 29 -16.48 12.63 -16.80
N PRO A 30 -15.55 13.03 -15.90
CA PRO A 30 -15.74 12.88 -14.46
C PRO A 30 -16.92 13.68 -13.90
N ASP A 31 -17.29 14.79 -14.52
CA ASP A 31 -18.41 15.65 -14.09
C ASP A 31 -19.77 15.24 -14.70
N ASP A 32 -19.80 14.25 -15.61
CA ASP A 32 -21.03 13.74 -16.19
C ASP A 32 -21.84 12.98 -15.12
N PRO A 33 -23.16 13.23 -14.98
CA PRO A 33 -24.03 12.43 -14.10
C PRO A 33 -23.94 10.91 -14.33
N VAL A 34 -23.65 10.47 -15.54
CA VAL A 34 -23.45 9.06 -15.87
C VAL A 34 -22.24 8.50 -15.13
N SER A 35 -21.18 9.27 -14.95
CA SER A 35 -20.00 8.84 -14.21
C SER A 35 -20.30 8.63 -12.71
N ALA A 36 -21.08 9.54 -12.11
CA ALA A 36 -21.56 9.36 -10.74
C ALA A 36 -22.45 8.11 -10.61
N ALA A 37 -23.36 7.89 -11.57
CA ALA A 37 -24.24 6.73 -11.59
C ALA A 37 -23.46 5.42 -11.75
N ILE A 38 -22.46 5.36 -12.66
CA ILE A 38 -21.60 4.18 -12.83
C ILE A 38 -20.86 3.87 -11.53
N LEU A 39 -20.22 4.86 -10.92
CA LEU A 39 -19.42 4.65 -9.72
C LEU A 39 -20.29 4.19 -8.53
N THR A 40 -21.49 4.75 -8.40
CA THR A 40 -22.47 4.34 -7.38
C THR A 40 -23.00 2.93 -7.62
N ALA A 41 -23.45 2.63 -8.85
CA ALA A 41 -23.97 1.30 -9.18
C ALA A 41 -22.91 0.22 -9.02
N TRP A 42 -21.65 0.49 -9.42
CA TRP A 42 -20.53 -0.43 -9.26
C TRP A 42 -20.23 -0.72 -7.79
N THR A 43 -20.22 0.34 -6.96
CA THR A 43 -20.01 0.20 -5.52
C THR A 43 -21.15 -0.58 -4.84
N CYS A 44 -22.41 -0.36 -5.24
CA CYS A 44 -23.58 -1.08 -4.71
C CYS A 44 -23.56 -2.57 -5.11
N LYS A 45 -23.20 -2.87 -6.35
CA LYS A 45 -23.00 -4.25 -6.81
C LYS A 45 -21.85 -4.94 -6.07
N GLY A 46 -20.80 -4.23 -5.82
CA GLY A 46 -19.51 -4.73 -5.35
C GLY A 46 -18.56 -5.05 -6.51
N GLU A 47 -17.31 -4.71 -6.35
CA GLU A 47 -16.24 -4.93 -7.31
C GLU A 47 -15.81 -6.41 -7.32
N THR A 48 -15.54 -6.99 -8.51
CA THR A 48 -14.94 -8.32 -8.63
C THR A 48 -13.43 -8.23 -8.86
N GLY A 49 -12.72 -9.35 -8.63
CA GLY A 49 -11.29 -9.45 -8.92
C GLY A 49 -10.98 -9.27 -10.40
N ASP A 50 -11.88 -9.72 -11.29
CA ASP A 50 -11.74 -9.56 -12.72
C ASP A 50 -11.84 -8.10 -13.14
N GLU A 51 -12.86 -7.41 -12.65
CA GLU A 51 -13.05 -5.99 -12.91
C GLU A 51 -11.87 -5.16 -12.41
N LEU A 52 -11.36 -5.43 -11.21
CA LEU A 52 -10.19 -4.71 -10.68
C LEU A 52 -8.92 -5.00 -11.49
N ALA A 53 -8.71 -6.25 -11.92
CA ALA A 53 -7.56 -6.60 -12.73
C ALA A 53 -7.60 -5.92 -14.11
N VAL A 54 -8.77 -5.92 -14.77
CA VAL A 54 -8.97 -5.24 -16.07
C VAL A 54 -8.82 -3.73 -15.90
N ALA A 55 -9.39 -3.13 -14.85
CA ALA A 55 -9.26 -1.70 -14.60
C ALA A 55 -7.80 -1.29 -14.35
N ALA A 56 -7.06 -2.05 -13.52
CA ALA A 56 -5.64 -1.80 -13.27
C ALA A 56 -4.80 -1.95 -14.55
N ALA A 57 -5.01 -3.02 -15.32
CA ALA A 57 -4.32 -3.26 -16.60
C ALA A 57 -4.62 -2.16 -17.64
N HIS A 58 -5.83 -1.58 -17.62
CA HIS A 58 -6.22 -0.49 -18.51
C HIS A 58 -5.64 0.88 -18.11
N LEU A 59 -5.48 1.11 -16.80
CA LEU A 59 -4.99 2.38 -16.27
C LEU A 59 -3.47 2.46 -16.17
N LEU A 60 -2.78 1.37 -15.84
CA LEU A 60 -1.31 1.35 -15.67
C LEU A 60 -0.53 1.88 -16.89
N PRO A 61 -0.89 1.55 -18.16
CA PRO A 61 -0.21 2.14 -19.32
C PRO A 61 -0.39 3.65 -19.47
N LYS A 62 -1.40 4.23 -18.82
CA LYS A 62 -1.70 5.67 -18.82
C LYS A 62 -0.97 6.41 -17.66
N SER A 63 -0.28 5.69 -16.79
CA SER A 63 0.55 6.26 -15.72
C SER A 63 1.93 6.69 -16.24
N ILE A 64 2.59 7.58 -15.51
CA ILE A 64 4.00 7.89 -15.74
C ILE A 64 4.79 6.64 -15.33
N PRO A 65 5.55 6.02 -16.25
CA PRO A 65 6.27 4.79 -15.93
C PRO A 65 7.45 5.05 -15.00
N LEU A 66 7.68 4.12 -14.07
CA LEU A 66 8.88 4.09 -13.25
C LEU A 66 9.62 2.77 -13.49
N PRO A 67 10.59 2.73 -14.43
CA PRO A 67 11.31 1.51 -14.76
C PRO A 67 12.34 1.19 -13.66
N ILE A 68 11.99 0.26 -12.79
CA ILE A 68 12.87 -0.31 -11.75
C ILE A 68 13.21 -1.74 -12.13
N GLY A 69 14.52 -2.04 -12.24
CA GLY A 69 15.00 -3.39 -12.49
C GLY A 69 15.16 -4.23 -11.22
N GLY A 70 15.14 -5.55 -11.38
CA GLY A 70 15.39 -6.53 -10.30
C GLY A 70 14.25 -6.65 -9.29
N ASP A 71 14.53 -7.31 -8.17
CA ASP A 71 13.53 -7.60 -7.13
C ASP A 71 13.35 -6.42 -6.17
N PHE A 72 12.09 -6.12 -5.87
CA PHE A 72 11.66 -5.14 -4.87
C PHE A 72 10.23 -5.46 -4.41
N ILE A 73 9.82 -4.83 -3.32
CA ILE A 73 8.49 -5.01 -2.74
C ILE A 73 7.76 -3.68 -2.59
N ASP A 74 6.42 -3.72 -2.61
CA ASP A 74 5.56 -2.63 -2.18
C ASP A 74 4.75 -3.03 -0.94
N THR A 75 4.51 -2.10 -0.03
CA THR A 75 3.71 -2.26 1.19
C THR A 75 2.50 -1.33 1.18
N CYS A 76 1.82 -1.21 0.07
CA CYS A 76 0.68 -0.32 -0.11
C CYS A 76 -0.64 -1.04 0.18
N GLY A 77 -1.37 -0.61 1.22
CA GLY A 77 -2.73 -1.06 1.52
C GLY A 77 -3.82 -0.16 0.92
N THR A 78 -5.08 -0.56 1.13
CA THR A 78 -6.26 0.21 0.70
C THR A 78 -6.57 1.36 1.64
N GLY A 79 -6.05 1.32 2.86
CA GLY A 79 -6.40 2.24 3.94
C GLY A 79 -7.88 2.14 4.34
N GLY A 80 -8.26 3.01 5.28
CA GLY A 80 -9.65 3.23 5.65
C GLY A 80 -10.27 2.10 6.46
N ASP A 81 -9.49 1.50 7.33
CA ASP A 81 -9.92 0.57 8.37
C ASP A 81 -10.62 1.28 9.55
N GLY A 82 -10.42 2.59 9.69
CA GLY A 82 -11.01 3.40 10.76
C GLY A 82 -10.30 3.27 12.10
N MET A 83 -9.13 2.61 12.15
CA MET A 83 -8.44 2.30 13.42
C MET A 83 -7.56 3.43 13.96
N GLU A 84 -7.37 4.50 13.19
CA GLU A 84 -6.60 5.68 13.60
C GLU A 84 -5.18 5.35 14.13
N THR A 85 -4.56 4.28 13.64
CA THR A 85 -3.20 3.89 14.01
C THR A 85 -2.16 4.81 13.37
N PHE A 86 -0.93 4.83 13.94
CA PHE A 86 0.19 5.44 13.24
C PHE A 86 0.45 4.73 11.90
N ASN A 87 1.24 5.34 11.02
CA ASN A 87 1.45 4.81 9.65
C ASN A 87 2.38 3.57 9.67
N ILE A 88 1.82 2.42 10.10
CA ILE A 88 2.50 1.13 10.27
C ILE A 88 3.18 0.71 8.96
N SER A 89 2.49 0.72 7.83
CA SER A 89 3.07 0.33 6.54
C SER A 89 4.22 1.24 6.08
N THR A 90 4.23 2.52 6.50
CA THR A 90 5.34 3.45 6.22
C THR A 90 6.56 3.10 7.06
N ALA A 91 6.37 2.84 8.36
CA ALA A 91 7.44 2.33 9.23
C ALA A 91 7.98 0.99 8.74
N THR A 92 7.08 0.07 8.36
CA THR A 92 7.42 -1.23 7.77
C THR A 92 8.31 -1.08 6.54
N ALA A 93 8.01 -0.14 5.63
CA ALA A 93 8.84 0.12 4.45
C ALA A 93 10.28 0.48 4.80
N ILE A 94 10.48 1.31 5.83
CA ILE A 94 11.81 1.72 6.32
C ILE A 94 12.56 0.51 6.91
N VAL A 95 11.87 -0.30 7.72
CA VAL A 95 12.50 -1.47 8.36
C VAL A 95 12.82 -2.55 7.33
N VAL A 96 11.94 -2.81 6.35
CA VAL A 96 12.19 -3.74 5.22
C VAL A 96 13.44 -3.30 4.45
N ALA A 97 13.61 -2.01 4.18
CA ALA A 97 14.82 -1.48 3.55
C ALA A 97 16.05 -1.66 4.46
N GLY A 98 15.90 -1.50 5.77
CA GLY A 98 16.93 -1.79 6.77
C GLY A 98 17.37 -3.26 6.80
N CYS A 99 16.48 -4.17 6.41
CA CYS A 99 16.79 -5.59 6.23
C CYS A 99 17.42 -5.93 4.87
N GLY A 100 17.73 -4.92 4.03
CA GLY A 100 18.38 -5.08 2.74
C GLY A 100 17.46 -5.51 1.59
N VAL A 101 16.14 -5.30 1.72
CA VAL A 101 15.16 -5.51 0.65
C VAL A 101 14.74 -4.16 0.09
N ARG A 102 14.86 -3.97 -1.22
CA ARG A 102 14.46 -2.72 -1.89
C ARG A 102 12.95 -2.52 -1.82
N VAL A 103 12.52 -1.29 -1.51
CA VAL A 103 11.10 -0.95 -1.37
C VAL A 103 10.72 0.17 -2.32
N VAL A 104 9.72 -0.08 -3.15
CA VAL A 104 9.09 0.96 -4.00
C VAL A 104 7.66 1.16 -3.49
N LYS A 105 7.53 2.03 -2.49
CA LYS A 105 6.24 2.25 -1.83
C LYS A 105 5.35 3.17 -2.65
N HIS A 106 4.21 2.66 -3.11
CA HIS A 106 3.14 3.48 -3.67
C HIS A 106 2.25 4.01 -2.54
N GLY A 107 1.88 5.27 -2.59
CA GLY A 107 1.05 5.87 -1.53
C GLY A 107 0.52 7.26 -1.88
N ASN A 108 -0.23 7.83 -0.94
CA ASN A 108 -0.89 9.11 -1.15
C ASN A 108 -0.89 9.96 0.14
N ARG A 109 -1.35 11.21 0.01
CA ARG A 109 -1.77 12.03 1.14
C ARG A 109 -3.10 11.52 1.68
N ALA A 110 -3.42 11.90 2.91
CA ALA A 110 -4.71 11.57 3.52
C ALA A 110 -5.88 12.10 2.67
N ALA A 111 -6.87 11.23 2.41
CA ALA A 111 -8.13 11.63 1.76
C ALA A 111 -9.31 11.57 2.74
N SER A 112 -9.36 10.57 3.60
CA SER A 112 -10.41 10.34 4.61
C SER A 112 -9.85 9.96 5.98
N SER A 113 -8.58 9.52 6.06
CA SER A 113 -7.86 9.25 7.32
C SER A 113 -7.25 10.53 7.88
N ARG A 114 -6.82 10.49 9.15
CA ARG A 114 -6.11 11.62 9.79
C ARG A 114 -4.69 11.82 9.26
N SER A 115 -4.06 10.77 8.74
CA SER A 115 -2.65 10.77 8.32
C SER A 115 -2.45 9.88 7.10
N GLY A 116 -1.96 10.45 6.00
CA GLY A 116 -1.51 9.73 4.82
C GLY A 116 0.00 9.45 4.88
N SER A 117 0.47 8.46 4.13
CA SER A 117 1.89 8.11 4.09
C SER A 117 2.78 9.28 3.63
N ALA A 118 2.34 10.06 2.63
CA ALA A 118 3.08 11.25 2.18
C ALA A 118 3.14 12.36 3.24
N ASP A 119 2.08 12.49 4.06
CA ASP A 119 2.02 13.53 5.10
C ASP A 119 3.00 13.21 6.23
N VAL A 120 3.08 11.94 6.63
CA VAL A 120 4.05 11.46 7.63
C VAL A 120 5.48 11.55 7.12
N LEU A 121 5.75 11.13 5.88
CA LEU A 121 7.08 11.25 5.28
C LEU A 121 7.54 12.71 5.23
N ALA A 122 6.67 13.65 4.87
CA ALA A 122 6.98 15.08 4.90
C ALA A 122 7.30 15.55 6.33
N THR A 123 6.55 15.09 7.34
CA THR A 123 6.81 15.39 8.76
C THR A 123 8.15 14.82 9.24
N LEU A 124 8.55 13.64 8.74
CA LEU A 124 9.86 13.05 8.97
C LEU A 124 10.99 13.78 8.22
N GLY A 125 10.71 14.84 7.46
CA GLY A 125 11.69 15.59 6.67
C GLY A 125 12.07 14.91 5.35
N ILE A 126 11.28 13.96 4.87
CA ILE A 126 11.51 13.24 3.62
C ILE A 126 10.73 13.92 2.49
N ARG A 127 11.43 14.31 1.45
CA ARG A 127 10.81 14.85 0.24
C ARG A 127 10.17 13.72 -0.59
N THR A 128 8.88 13.85 -0.92
CA THR A 128 8.09 12.81 -1.61
C THR A 128 7.73 13.15 -3.07
N ASP A 129 8.16 14.32 -3.55
CA ASP A 129 7.81 14.87 -4.87
C ASP A 129 9.03 14.94 -5.82
N TRP A 130 9.98 14.04 -5.64
CA TRP A 130 11.10 13.93 -6.55
C TRP A 130 10.64 13.57 -7.97
N PRO A 131 11.28 14.11 -9.04
CA PRO A 131 11.06 13.67 -10.41
C PRO A 131 11.25 12.16 -10.56
N ALA A 132 10.42 11.53 -11.41
CA ALA A 132 10.39 10.07 -11.56
C ALA A 132 11.74 9.48 -12.01
N ASP A 133 12.51 10.21 -12.81
CA ASP A 133 13.84 9.82 -13.32
C ASP A 133 14.91 9.75 -12.22
N LEU A 134 14.72 10.42 -11.10
CA LEU A 134 15.63 10.37 -9.94
C LEU A 134 15.35 9.21 -8.98
N LEU A 135 14.13 8.65 -8.97
CA LEU A 135 13.76 7.61 -8.03
C LEU A 135 14.54 6.30 -8.17
N PRO A 136 14.93 5.83 -9.38
CA PRO A 136 15.82 4.67 -9.50
C PRO A 136 17.14 4.86 -8.76
N ARG A 137 17.76 6.04 -8.88
CA ARG A 137 18.99 6.38 -8.16
C ARG A 137 18.76 6.46 -6.65
N GLN A 138 17.68 7.09 -6.21
CA GLN A 138 17.33 7.12 -4.78
C GLN A 138 17.14 5.70 -4.22
N LEU A 139 16.49 4.81 -4.97
CA LEU A 139 16.30 3.41 -4.55
C LEU A 139 17.64 2.68 -4.36
N GLU A 140 18.60 2.87 -5.25
CA GLU A 140 19.92 2.24 -5.12
C GLU A 140 20.72 2.81 -3.93
N GLU A 141 20.65 4.12 -3.69
CA GLU A 141 21.43 4.79 -2.64
C GLU A 141 20.78 4.67 -1.24
N VAL A 142 19.45 4.61 -1.15
CA VAL A 142 18.69 4.62 0.11
C VAL A 142 18.10 3.25 0.46
N GLY A 143 17.67 2.49 -0.56
CA GLY A 143 16.96 1.22 -0.40
C GLY A 143 15.46 1.34 -0.39
N VAL A 144 14.90 2.55 -0.31
CA VAL A 144 13.46 2.81 -0.34
C VAL A 144 13.17 4.10 -1.11
N VAL A 145 12.07 4.07 -1.89
CA VAL A 145 11.51 5.26 -2.56
C VAL A 145 10.01 5.33 -2.35
N PHE A 146 9.47 6.53 -2.47
CA PHE A 146 8.05 6.80 -2.40
C PHE A 146 7.49 7.29 -3.74
N CYS A 147 6.48 6.60 -4.24
CA CYS A 147 5.74 6.97 -5.44
C CYS A 147 4.44 7.66 -5.03
N LEU A 148 4.41 8.99 -5.11
CA LEU A 148 3.23 9.78 -4.77
C LEU A 148 2.16 9.61 -5.86
N ALA A 149 1.02 8.99 -5.54
CA ALA A 149 0.01 8.58 -6.51
C ALA A 149 -0.46 9.69 -7.48
N PRO A 150 -0.76 10.94 -7.05
CA PRO A 150 -1.14 12.01 -7.97
C PRO A 150 -0.06 12.36 -9.01
N GLN A 151 1.22 12.20 -8.65
CA GLN A 151 2.33 12.48 -9.57
C GLN A 151 2.40 11.43 -10.69
N PHE A 152 2.13 10.16 -10.36
CA PHE A 152 2.26 9.05 -11.31
C PHE A 152 0.99 8.76 -12.10
N HIS A 153 -0.17 9.20 -11.60
CA HIS A 153 -1.48 8.92 -12.22
C HIS A 153 -2.24 10.20 -12.57
N PRO A 154 -1.70 11.10 -13.42
CA PRO A 154 -2.35 12.37 -13.76
C PRO A 154 -3.73 12.17 -14.40
N VAL A 155 -3.93 11.05 -15.11
CA VAL A 155 -5.22 10.69 -15.71
C VAL A 155 -6.36 10.54 -14.69
N LEU A 156 -6.04 10.25 -13.43
CA LEU A 156 -7.02 10.11 -12.35
C LEU A 156 -7.31 11.43 -11.61
N ALA A 157 -6.64 12.54 -11.94
CA ALA A 157 -6.82 13.80 -11.23
C ALA A 157 -8.27 14.32 -11.34
N GLY A 158 -8.90 14.20 -12.52
CA GLY A 158 -10.25 14.66 -12.79
C GLY A 158 -11.34 13.98 -11.95
N ILE A 159 -11.16 12.69 -11.59
CA ILE A 159 -12.18 11.94 -10.83
C ILE A 159 -12.17 12.29 -9.32
N GLY A 160 -11.12 12.94 -8.83
CA GLY A 160 -10.98 13.29 -7.42
C GLY A 160 -12.14 14.10 -6.84
N PRO A 161 -12.58 15.19 -7.50
CA PRO A 161 -13.73 15.99 -7.06
C PRO A 161 -15.02 15.16 -6.96
N LEU A 162 -15.32 14.32 -7.94
CA LEU A 162 -16.50 13.45 -7.92
C LEU A 162 -16.44 12.51 -6.71
N ARG A 163 -15.33 11.82 -6.51
CA ARG A 163 -15.14 10.90 -5.37
C ARG A 163 -15.35 11.60 -4.02
N ARG A 164 -14.86 12.83 -3.86
CA ARG A 164 -15.09 13.63 -2.63
C ARG A 164 -16.55 13.98 -2.42
N LYS A 165 -17.27 14.37 -3.51
CA LYS A 165 -18.72 14.69 -3.44
C LYS A 165 -19.55 13.48 -3.09
N LEU A 166 -19.21 12.29 -3.61
CA LEU A 166 -19.92 11.04 -3.32
C LEU A 166 -19.67 10.54 -1.89
N GLY A 167 -18.49 10.78 -1.32
CA GLY A 167 -18.18 10.55 0.08
C GLY A 167 -18.07 9.06 0.50
N PHE A 168 -18.21 8.12 -0.41
CA PHE A 168 -18.06 6.69 -0.14
C PHE A 168 -16.80 6.09 -0.77
N ARG A 169 -16.39 4.94 -0.25
CA ARG A 169 -15.26 4.16 -0.80
C ARG A 169 -15.72 3.38 -2.03
N SER A 170 -14.94 3.46 -3.09
CA SER A 170 -15.24 2.85 -4.39
C SER A 170 -14.06 2.03 -4.90
N LEU A 171 -14.19 1.43 -6.09
CA LEU A 171 -13.12 0.67 -6.75
C LEU A 171 -11.76 1.39 -6.75
N PHE A 172 -11.72 2.72 -6.83
CA PHE A 172 -10.45 3.47 -6.80
C PHE A 172 -9.67 3.31 -5.51
N ASN A 173 -10.32 2.97 -4.40
CA ASN A 173 -9.63 2.65 -3.15
C ASN A 173 -8.99 1.26 -3.19
N ALA A 174 -9.65 0.30 -3.81
CA ALA A 174 -9.10 -1.04 -4.03
C ALA A 174 -8.04 -1.07 -5.14
N LEU A 175 -8.15 -0.18 -6.15
CA LEU A 175 -7.16 -0.08 -7.24
C LEU A 175 -5.81 0.46 -6.78
N GLY A 176 -5.76 1.32 -5.74
CA GLY A 176 -4.52 1.95 -5.29
C GLY A 176 -3.33 1.01 -5.18
N PRO A 177 -3.42 -0.11 -4.46
CA PRO A 177 -2.32 -1.08 -4.33
C PRO A 177 -1.93 -1.75 -5.66
N LEU A 178 -2.87 -1.91 -6.59
CA LEU A 178 -2.62 -2.54 -7.89
C LEU A 178 -1.96 -1.60 -8.91
N MET A 179 -1.88 -0.30 -8.58
CA MET A 179 -1.46 0.77 -9.49
C MET A 179 -0.04 1.27 -9.26
N ASN A 180 0.84 0.50 -8.58
CA ASN A 180 2.23 0.89 -8.40
C ASN A 180 2.90 1.13 -9.77
N PRO A 181 3.45 2.32 -10.06
CA PRO A 181 3.99 2.68 -11.37
C PRO A 181 5.23 1.86 -11.76
N ALA A 182 5.96 1.32 -10.77
CA ALA A 182 7.05 0.38 -11.01
C ALA A 182 6.57 -1.06 -11.26
N ARG A 183 5.25 -1.32 -11.23
CA ARG A 183 4.65 -2.65 -11.42
C ARG A 183 5.24 -3.69 -10.46
N SER A 184 5.31 -3.34 -9.18
CA SER A 184 5.94 -4.19 -8.16
C SER A 184 5.60 -5.67 -8.33
N PRO A 185 6.62 -6.54 -8.45
CA PRO A 185 6.41 -7.98 -8.62
C PRO A 185 5.93 -8.65 -7.32
N ARG A 186 6.26 -8.04 -6.18
CA ARG A 186 5.93 -8.54 -4.85
C ARG A 186 5.24 -7.45 -4.04
N GLN A 187 4.17 -7.81 -3.31
CA GLN A 187 3.43 -6.81 -2.52
C GLN A 187 2.85 -7.42 -1.25
N VAL A 188 2.78 -6.60 -0.19
CA VAL A 188 1.85 -6.81 0.92
C VAL A 188 0.74 -5.78 0.80
N ILE A 189 -0.51 -6.24 0.73
CA ILE A 189 -1.68 -5.39 0.54
C ILE A 189 -2.59 -5.53 1.75
N GLY A 190 -2.65 -4.52 2.60
CA GLY A 190 -3.61 -4.45 3.68
C GLY A 190 -4.98 -3.99 3.21
N VAL A 191 -6.06 -4.59 3.71
CA VAL A 191 -7.42 -4.24 3.31
C VAL A 191 -8.30 -3.85 4.50
N GLY A 192 -8.80 -2.62 4.48
CA GLY A 192 -9.71 -2.14 5.53
C GLY A 192 -11.14 -2.70 5.42
N GLN A 193 -11.57 -3.16 4.24
CA GLN A 193 -12.89 -3.76 4.04
C GLN A 193 -12.78 -5.27 3.77
N ALA A 194 -13.51 -6.08 4.55
CA ALA A 194 -13.45 -7.55 4.45
C ALA A 194 -13.73 -8.06 3.02
N LYS A 195 -14.68 -7.45 2.30
CA LYS A 195 -15.01 -7.83 0.92
C LYS A 195 -13.83 -7.76 -0.05
N TRP A 196 -12.83 -6.92 0.23
CA TRP A 196 -11.67 -6.75 -0.66
C TRP A 196 -10.56 -7.76 -0.44
N LEU A 197 -10.63 -8.60 0.59
CA LEU A 197 -9.59 -9.61 0.83
C LEU A 197 -9.51 -10.62 -0.33
N ASP A 198 -10.63 -11.22 -0.70
CA ASP A 198 -10.72 -12.15 -1.83
C ASP A 198 -10.63 -11.44 -3.17
N THR A 199 -11.28 -10.29 -3.28
CA THR A 199 -11.33 -9.49 -4.53
C THR A 199 -9.93 -9.06 -4.98
N LEU A 200 -9.09 -8.54 -4.05
CA LEU A 200 -7.73 -8.13 -4.38
C LEU A 200 -6.79 -9.32 -4.59
N ALA A 201 -6.98 -10.43 -3.86
CA ALA A 201 -6.23 -11.65 -4.12
C ALA A 201 -6.53 -12.19 -5.53
N GLY A 202 -7.80 -12.22 -5.94
CA GLY A 202 -8.21 -12.58 -7.29
C GLY A 202 -7.63 -11.64 -8.36
N ALA A 203 -7.68 -10.32 -8.13
CA ALA A 203 -7.10 -9.35 -9.05
C ALA A 203 -5.58 -9.51 -9.19
N ALA A 204 -4.85 -9.69 -8.09
CA ALA A 204 -3.41 -9.89 -8.09
C ALA A 204 -3.01 -11.16 -8.86
N SER A 205 -3.78 -12.25 -8.69
CA SER A 205 -3.60 -13.52 -9.41
C SER A 205 -3.71 -13.32 -10.93
N ARG A 206 -4.71 -12.55 -11.40
CA ARG A 206 -4.90 -12.27 -12.83
C ARG A 206 -3.85 -11.33 -13.42
N LEU A 207 -3.28 -10.47 -12.61
CA LEU A 207 -2.20 -9.56 -13.03
C LEU A 207 -0.84 -10.26 -13.11
N GLY A 208 -0.74 -11.56 -12.77
CA GLY A 208 0.46 -12.38 -12.93
C GLY A 208 1.64 -11.93 -12.07
N LYS A 209 1.37 -11.37 -10.88
CA LYS A 209 2.43 -10.96 -9.94
C LYS A 209 3.18 -12.17 -9.38
N MET A 210 4.47 -12.01 -9.05
CA MET A 210 5.29 -13.11 -8.52
C MET A 210 4.77 -13.62 -7.19
N LYS A 211 4.59 -12.73 -6.20
CA LYS A 211 4.02 -13.06 -4.89
C LYS A 211 3.35 -11.85 -4.27
N VAL A 212 2.08 -12.00 -3.96
CA VAL A 212 1.30 -10.98 -3.24
C VAL A 212 0.70 -11.61 -1.99
N THR A 213 0.76 -10.89 -0.89
CA THR A 213 0.10 -11.26 0.35
C THR A 213 -0.95 -10.22 0.67
N VAL A 214 -2.24 -10.58 0.57
CA VAL A 214 -3.35 -9.71 0.92
C VAL A 214 -3.78 -10.03 2.34
N ILE A 215 -3.88 -9.03 3.21
CA ILE A 215 -4.06 -9.23 4.66
C ILE A 215 -5.16 -8.39 5.25
N ARG A 216 -5.76 -8.91 6.33
CA ARG A 216 -6.69 -8.17 7.18
C ARG A 216 -6.72 -8.77 8.58
N GLY A 217 -6.52 -7.95 9.59
CA GLY A 217 -6.73 -8.32 10.99
C GLY A 217 -8.20 -8.64 11.27
N ASP A 218 -8.47 -9.59 12.16
CA ASP A 218 -9.85 -9.89 12.59
C ASP A 218 -10.49 -8.72 13.34
N ASP A 219 -9.67 -7.86 13.95
CA ASP A 219 -10.09 -6.59 14.55
C ASP A 219 -10.45 -5.52 13.52
N GLY A 220 -10.19 -5.76 12.25
CA GLY A 220 -10.48 -4.84 11.15
C GLY A 220 -9.28 -4.08 10.62
N LEU A 221 -8.13 -4.17 11.30
CA LEU A 221 -6.89 -3.49 10.90
C LEU A 221 -6.44 -3.94 9.49
N ASP A 222 -6.03 -3.02 8.65
CA ASP A 222 -5.49 -3.29 7.31
C ASP A 222 -3.98 -3.62 7.32
N GLU A 223 -3.52 -4.22 8.41
CA GLU A 223 -2.14 -4.67 8.66
C GLU A 223 -2.16 -6.06 9.33
N VAL A 224 -0.99 -6.67 9.54
CA VAL A 224 -0.88 -7.79 10.49
C VAL A 224 -1.18 -7.27 11.89
N THR A 225 -2.27 -7.74 12.49
CA THR A 225 -2.63 -7.32 13.85
C THR A 225 -1.92 -8.15 14.92
N LEU A 226 -1.70 -7.53 16.08
CA LEU A 226 -1.25 -8.22 17.30
C LEU A 226 -2.37 -8.36 18.35
N SER A 227 -3.57 -7.82 18.11
CA SER A 227 -4.69 -7.98 19.01
C SER A 227 -5.43 -9.33 18.84
N GLY A 228 -5.18 -10.01 17.71
CA GLY A 228 -5.81 -11.28 17.35
C GLY A 228 -5.20 -11.92 16.12
N PRO A 229 -5.93 -12.84 15.48
CA PRO A 229 -5.51 -13.43 14.22
C PRO A 229 -5.60 -12.44 13.05
N THR A 230 -4.78 -12.67 12.03
CA THR A 230 -4.81 -12.00 10.74
C THR A 230 -5.17 -13.01 9.65
N ALA A 231 -6.20 -12.72 8.88
CA ALA A 231 -6.53 -13.46 7.67
C ALA A 231 -5.57 -13.05 6.53
N VAL A 232 -5.05 -14.04 5.82
CA VAL A 232 -4.01 -13.86 4.82
C VAL A 232 -4.37 -14.64 3.55
N LYS A 233 -4.38 -13.98 2.40
CA LYS A 233 -4.43 -14.62 1.08
C LYS A 233 -3.04 -14.54 0.44
N VAL A 234 -2.44 -15.68 0.19
CA VAL A 234 -1.13 -15.79 -0.46
C VAL A 234 -1.33 -16.09 -1.93
N VAL A 235 -0.95 -15.15 -2.78
CA VAL A 235 -1.01 -15.26 -4.23
C VAL A 235 0.39 -15.52 -4.78
N VAL A 236 0.55 -16.62 -5.53
CA VAL A 236 1.77 -16.94 -6.25
C VAL A 236 1.39 -17.31 -7.69
N GLY A 237 1.73 -16.42 -8.63
CA GLY A 237 1.24 -16.54 -10.00
C GLY A 237 -0.29 -16.55 -10.04
N SER A 238 -0.89 -17.63 -10.57
CA SER A 238 -2.34 -17.82 -10.62
C SER A 238 -2.94 -18.53 -9.41
N THR A 239 -2.13 -18.98 -8.46
CA THR A 239 -2.58 -19.74 -7.29
C THR A 239 -2.86 -18.81 -6.11
N VAL A 240 -4.02 -18.97 -5.49
CA VAL A 240 -4.40 -18.29 -4.24
C VAL A 240 -4.54 -19.35 -3.14
N ARG A 241 -3.93 -19.12 -1.99
CA ARG A 241 -4.02 -19.97 -0.81
C ARG A 241 -4.40 -19.16 0.41
N ASP A 242 -5.25 -19.72 1.24
CA ASP A 242 -5.62 -19.15 2.52
C ASP A 242 -4.58 -19.52 3.58
N MET A 243 -4.26 -18.55 4.42
CA MET A 243 -3.43 -18.72 5.59
C MET A 243 -3.99 -17.86 6.72
N ARG A 244 -3.73 -18.24 7.94
CA ARG A 244 -4.07 -17.45 9.12
C ARG A 244 -2.82 -17.34 9.99
N ILE A 245 -2.57 -16.15 10.51
CA ILE A 245 -1.40 -15.86 11.34
C ILE A 245 -1.88 -15.27 12.65
N THR A 246 -1.36 -15.77 13.77
CA THR A 246 -1.56 -15.22 15.10
C THR A 246 -0.28 -14.56 15.61
N PRO A 247 -0.34 -13.69 16.62
CA PRO A 247 0.87 -13.17 17.27
C PRO A 247 1.81 -14.28 17.75
N ALA A 248 1.27 -15.39 18.28
CA ALA A 248 2.05 -16.53 18.76
C ALA A 248 2.83 -17.22 17.62
N ASP A 249 2.24 -17.35 16.42
CA ASP A 249 2.93 -17.89 15.24
C ASP A 249 4.14 -17.04 14.83
N LEU A 250 4.09 -15.74 15.14
CA LEU A 250 5.16 -14.79 14.91
C LEU A 250 6.14 -14.68 16.09
N GLY A 251 5.83 -15.34 17.22
CA GLY A 251 6.56 -15.24 18.48
C GLY A 251 6.51 -13.87 19.13
N LEU A 252 5.39 -13.24 18.97
CA LEU A 252 5.10 -11.92 19.51
C LEU A 252 4.00 -12.04 20.58
N GLN A 253 4.03 -11.12 21.53
CA GLN A 253 2.97 -10.96 22.50
C GLN A 253 1.79 -10.21 21.87
N ARG A 254 0.60 -10.39 22.46
CA ARG A 254 -0.57 -9.60 22.07
C ARG A 254 -0.35 -8.14 22.46
N VAL A 255 -0.78 -7.26 21.55
CA VAL A 255 -0.82 -5.80 21.75
C VAL A 255 -2.20 -5.33 21.33
N GLU A 256 -2.87 -4.58 22.18
CA GLU A 256 -4.18 -4.00 21.86
C GLU A 256 -4.03 -2.91 20.80
N THR A 257 -4.93 -2.90 19.81
CA THR A 257 -4.86 -1.94 18.67
C THR A 257 -4.93 -0.49 19.13
N SER A 258 -5.62 -0.21 20.27
CA SER A 258 -5.64 1.12 20.87
C SER A 258 -4.26 1.65 21.31
N ALA A 259 -3.32 0.76 21.63
CA ALA A 259 -1.94 1.15 21.95
C ALA A 259 -1.15 1.67 20.74
N LEU A 260 -1.69 1.50 19.53
CA LEU A 260 -1.08 1.90 18.26
C LEU A 260 -1.64 3.22 17.70
N ALA A 261 -2.58 3.85 18.41
CA ALA A 261 -3.25 5.07 17.96
C ALA A 261 -2.28 6.24 17.74
N ALA A 262 -2.59 7.09 16.77
CA ALA A 262 -1.91 8.37 16.53
C ALA A 262 -2.90 9.42 16.01
N GLY A 263 -2.87 10.62 16.59
CA GLY A 263 -3.82 11.69 16.28
C GLY A 263 -3.59 12.39 14.95
N GLY A 264 -2.46 12.13 14.26
CA GLY A 264 -2.13 12.75 12.99
C GLY A 264 -0.68 12.54 12.55
N PRO A 265 -0.22 13.21 11.48
CA PRO A 265 1.10 13.00 10.91
C PRO A 265 2.26 13.24 11.88
N ALA A 266 2.15 14.27 12.75
CA ALA A 266 3.20 14.60 13.71
C ALA A 266 3.40 13.50 14.75
N GLU A 267 2.32 13.00 15.34
CA GLU A 267 2.37 11.94 16.32
C GLU A 267 2.80 10.60 15.69
N SER A 268 2.32 10.33 14.46
CA SER A 268 2.75 9.17 13.69
C SER A 268 4.25 9.21 13.40
N ALA A 269 4.80 10.37 13.02
CA ALA A 269 6.23 10.55 12.78
C ALA A 269 7.04 10.35 14.07
N GLN A 270 6.58 10.89 15.20
CA GLN A 270 7.23 10.70 16.51
C GLN A 270 7.30 9.21 16.88
N ARG A 271 6.21 8.47 16.70
CA ARG A 271 6.17 7.02 16.95
C ARG A 271 7.13 6.25 16.04
N ILE A 272 7.20 6.62 14.75
CA ILE A 272 8.17 6.03 13.81
C ILE A 272 9.61 6.30 14.27
N GLU A 273 9.94 7.51 14.69
CA GLU A 273 11.29 7.81 15.20
C GLU A 273 11.58 7.05 16.50
N ALA A 274 10.62 6.96 17.42
CA ALA A 274 10.77 6.25 18.68
C ALA A 274 11.00 4.75 18.46
N LEU A 275 10.20 4.10 17.61
CA LEU A 275 10.37 2.67 17.31
C LEU A 275 11.72 2.36 16.62
N LEU A 276 12.20 3.25 15.73
CA LEU A 276 13.49 3.05 15.07
C LEU A 276 14.68 3.26 16.01
N ARG A 277 14.46 3.86 17.20
CA ARG A 277 15.41 3.99 18.30
C ARG A 277 15.20 2.97 19.43
N CYS A 278 14.30 1.99 19.23
CA CYS A 278 13.90 1.01 20.25
C CYS A 278 13.36 1.67 21.53
N GLN A 279 12.47 2.65 21.38
CA GLN A 279 11.87 3.43 22.48
C GLN A 279 10.32 3.34 22.52
N ASP A 280 9.68 2.57 21.62
CA ASP A 280 8.24 2.32 21.57
C ASP A 280 7.99 0.83 21.31
N GLU A 281 7.93 0.02 22.36
CA GLU A 281 7.83 -1.43 22.30
C GLU A 281 6.59 -1.91 21.52
N SER A 282 5.44 -1.24 21.68
CA SER A 282 4.22 -1.61 20.97
C SER A 282 4.33 -1.35 19.47
N ALA A 283 4.93 -0.22 19.08
CA ALA A 283 5.18 0.11 17.69
C ALA A 283 6.26 -0.79 17.06
N GLU A 284 7.30 -1.14 17.82
CA GLU A 284 8.33 -2.11 17.39
C GLU A 284 7.71 -3.48 17.11
N ALA A 285 6.86 -3.98 18.02
CA ALA A 285 6.24 -5.30 17.87
C ALA A 285 5.36 -5.38 16.61
N ILE A 286 4.49 -4.40 16.39
CA ILE A 286 3.58 -4.40 15.22
C ILE A 286 4.34 -4.20 13.91
N VAL A 287 5.38 -3.34 13.89
CA VAL A 287 6.21 -3.14 12.70
C VAL A 287 7.07 -4.37 12.42
N ALA A 288 7.60 -5.04 13.45
CA ALA A 288 8.32 -6.30 13.27
C ALA A 288 7.42 -7.39 12.68
N ALA A 289 6.14 -7.49 13.10
CA ALA A 289 5.16 -8.42 12.55
C ALA A 289 4.93 -8.17 11.05
N ASN A 290 4.64 -6.92 10.69
CA ASN A 290 4.38 -6.52 9.30
C ASN A 290 5.64 -6.63 8.43
N THR A 291 6.81 -6.27 8.96
CA THR A 291 8.10 -6.47 8.28
C THR A 291 8.38 -7.96 8.07
N GLY A 292 8.13 -8.79 9.07
CA GLY A 292 8.31 -10.24 8.97
C GLY A 292 7.53 -10.85 7.81
N LEU A 293 6.25 -10.48 7.68
CA LEU A 293 5.42 -10.91 6.57
C LEU A 293 5.93 -10.33 5.23
N ALA A 294 6.38 -9.07 5.20
CA ALA A 294 6.93 -8.45 3.99
C ALA A 294 8.23 -9.14 3.53
N LEU A 295 9.13 -9.47 4.44
CA LEU A 295 10.37 -10.20 4.14
C LEU A 295 10.10 -11.61 3.62
N TRP A 296 9.12 -12.31 4.20
CA TRP A 296 8.69 -13.61 3.68
C TRP A 296 8.05 -13.48 2.28
N THR A 297 7.27 -12.44 2.06
CA THR A 297 6.67 -12.15 0.74
C THR A 297 7.76 -11.79 -0.28
N ALA A 298 8.78 -11.06 0.13
CA ALA A 298 9.94 -10.73 -0.68
C ALA A 298 10.87 -11.92 -0.97
N GLY A 299 10.71 -13.03 -0.26
CA GLY A 299 11.58 -14.21 -0.37
C GLY A 299 12.90 -14.08 0.39
N LYS A 300 13.02 -13.10 1.29
CA LYS A 300 14.18 -12.88 2.17
C LYS A 300 14.15 -13.76 3.42
N ALA A 301 12.97 -14.26 3.78
CA ALA A 301 12.75 -15.18 4.89
C ALA A 301 11.95 -16.38 4.43
N GLU A 302 12.18 -17.56 5.03
CA GLU A 302 11.49 -18.82 4.73
C GLU A 302 10.10 -18.87 5.38
N THR A 303 9.95 -18.20 6.53
CA THR A 303 8.69 -18.07 7.28
C THR A 303 8.48 -16.64 7.75
N PRO A 304 7.23 -16.22 8.01
CA PRO A 304 6.96 -14.91 8.61
C PRO A 304 7.67 -14.73 9.97
N ARG A 305 7.77 -15.79 10.78
CA ARG A 305 8.48 -15.79 12.06
C ARG A 305 9.97 -15.45 11.90
N GLN A 306 10.67 -16.15 10.99
CA GLN A 306 12.07 -15.83 10.69
C GLN A 306 12.21 -14.37 10.20
N GLY A 307 11.24 -13.89 9.42
CA GLY A 307 11.21 -12.49 9.00
C GLY A 307 11.08 -11.51 10.17
N VAL A 308 10.32 -11.86 11.22
CA VAL A 308 10.25 -11.05 12.47
C VAL A 308 11.62 -11.00 13.16
N ASP A 309 12.33 -12.13 13.23
CA ASP A 309 13.65 -12.16 13.86
C ASP A 309 14.66 -11.28 13.10
N ILE A 310 14.62 -11.30 11.76
CA ILE A 310 15.43 -10.41 10.90
C ILE A 310 15.04 -8.94 11.13
N ALA A 311 13.76 -8.63 11.24
CA ALA A 311 13.26 -7.26 11.46
C ALA A 311 13.72 -6.71 12.81
N ARG A 312 13.64 -7.50 13.88
CA ARG A 312 14.13 -7.13 15.21
C ARG A 312 15.62 -6.82 15.19
N HIS A 313 16.41 -7.68 14.55
CA HIS A 313 17.84 -7.42 14.40
C HIS A 313 18.13 -6.11 13.65
N ALA A 314 17.36 -5.78 12.60
CA ALA A 314 17.53 -4.52 11.88
C ALA A 314 17.17 -3.28 12.70
N LEU A 315 16.21 -3.41 13.64
CA LEU A 315 15.90 -2.36 14.62
C LEU A 315 17.01 -2.21 15.65
N GLU A 316 17.37 -3.28 16.34
CA GLU A 316 18.38 -3.30 17.42
C GLU A 316 19.77 -2.86 16.94
N SER A 317 20.17 -3.25 15.72
CA SER A 317 21.46 -2.81 15.12
C SER A 317 21.46 -1.38 14.61
N GLY A 318 20.30 -0.69 14.62
CA GLY A 318 20.13 0.64 14.06
C GLY A 318 20.17 0.70 12.53
N ALA A 319 20.12 -0.45 11.83
CA ALA A 319 20.13 -0.49 10.38
C ALA A 319 18.90 0.22 9.76
N ALA A 320 17.73 0.04 10.38
CA ALA A 320 16.50 0.71 9.96
C ALA A 320 16.56 2.24 10.22
N LEU A 321 17.11 2.67 11.34
CA LEU A 321 17.32 4.10 11.65
C LEU A 321 18.25 4.76 10.61
N LYS A 322 19.32 4.09 10.21
CA LYS A 322 20.24 4.57 9.17
C LYS A 322 19.55 4.73 7.80
N VAL A 323 18.53 3.90 7.48
CA VAL A 323 17.72 4.09 6.26
C VAL A 323 16.93 5.39 6.36
N LEU A 324 16.25 5.66 7.49
CA LEU A 324 15.52 6.91 7.70
C LEU A 324 16.45 8.13 7.55
N GLU A 325 17.62 8.10 8.16
CA GLU A 325 18.60 9.19 8.13
C GLU A 325 19.10 9.43 6.70
N ARG A 326 19.47 8.37 5.97
CA ARG A 326 19.88 8.47 4.55
C ARG A 326 18.75 8.99 3.67
N TRP A 327 17.51 8.54 3.89
CA TRP A 327 16.37 8.98 3.09
C TRP A 327 16.06 10.46 3.33
N ARG A 328 16.15 10.91 4.58
CA ARG A 328 15.96 12.31 4.99
C ARG A 328 17.02 13.23 4.39
N SER A 329 18.27 12.81 4.39
CA SER A 329 19.41 13.60 3.88
C SER A 329 19.64 13.45 2.38
N TRP A 330 18.90 12.55 1.71
CA TRP A 330 19.16 12.27 0.31
C TRP A 330 18.96 13.50 -0.58
N ASN A 331 20.03 13.88 -1.30
CA ASN A 331 20.06 14.97 -2.26
C ASN A 331 20.83 14.53 -3.51
N PRO A 332 20.19 14.48 -4.71
CA PRO A 332 20.86 14.05 -5.94
C PRO A 332 21.94 15.04 -6.42
N ASN A 333 21.88 16.31 -5.98
CA ASN A 333 22.82 17.36 -6.34
C ASN A 333 23.32 18.09 -5.08
N PRO A 334 24.15 17.44 -4.23
CA PRO A 334 24.70 18.08 -3.05
C PRO A 334 25.56 19.30 -3.48
N GLY A 335 25.36 20.42 -2.78
CA GLY A 335 26.19 21.62 -2.95
C GLY A 335 27.65 21.34 -2.59
N PRO A 336 28.58 22.21 -2.99
CA PRO A 336 29.99 22.06 -2.61
C PRO A 336 30.12 22.07 -1.07
N GLY A 337 30.50 20.94 -0.50
CA GLY A 337 30.66 20.73 0.95
C GLY A 337 29.56 19.94 1.64
N GLU A 338 28.48 19.56 0.96
CA GLU A 338 27.48 18.63 1.52
C GLU A 338 27.93 17.18 1.33
N PRO A 339 27.71 16.27 2.30
CA PRO A 339 28.03 14.85 2.16
C PRO A 339 27.15 14.20 1.04
N ARG A 340 27.78 13.38 0.25
CA ARG A 340 27.11 12.53 -0.76
C ARG A 340 26.36 11.39 -0.12
#